data_0e15c6ce6be971bc29fce68567d27c3d
#
_entry.id   0e15c6ce6be971bc29fce68567d27c3d
#
_cell.length_a   1.000
_cell.length_b   1.000
_cell.length_c   1.000
_cell.angle_alpha   90.00
_cell.angle_beta   90.00
_cell.angle_gamma   90.00
#
_symmetry.space_group_name_H-M   'P 1'
#
loop_
_entity.id
_entity.type
_entity.pdbx_description
1 polymer ?
#
loop_
_entity_poly.entity_id
_entity_poly.type
_entity_poly.pdbx_seq_one_letter_code
_entity_poly.pdbx_strand_id
1 'polypeptide(L)'
;MQTFLNLNSFDTEILYSLENDTAIQSLEKKVKYLIIYGPNKSGKTTIAKKFSTNNNIDLTNSVPHELNFNKETYLDLNTLPGQDENFFHFLQYFVTNNIPLTIFTSENSIDNLNDEFYLPDVVSRLKQFTLCNIHNPKKDLLFKLINKYLSFKSISVSEQIIIEVLNHIERTYLSAFEAANTINHLLYENNHNINLSLIRKH
;
A
#
# COMPACT_ATOMS: atom_id res chain seq x y z
N MET A 1 -27.93 -16.71 -16.54
CA MET A 1 -27.86 -15.40 -15.88
C MET A 1 -26.55 -15.39 -15.09
N GLN A 2 -25.45 -14.83 -15.67
CA GLN A 2 -24.17 -14.75 -14.99
C GLN A 2 -24.26 -13.58 -13.99
N THR A 3 -24.23 -13.89 -12.71
CA THR A 3 -24.05 -12.92 -11.65
C THR A 3 -22.62 -12.41 -11.73
N PHE A 4 -22.42 -11.18 -12.18
CA PHE A 4 -21.16 -10.47 -12.06
C PHE A 4 -20.87 -10.33 -10.56
N LEU A 5 -19.92 -11.10 -10.04
CA LEU A 5 -19.35 -10.90 -8.72
C LEU A 5 -18.75 -9.48 -8.68
N ASN A 6 -19.22 -8.70 -7.75
CA ASN A 6 -18.79 -7.32 -7.54
C ASN A 6 -17.32 -7.33 -7.07
N LEU A 7 -16.37 -7.26 -7.99
CA LEU A 7 -14.91 -7.30 -7.75
C LEU A 7 -14.41 -6.16 -6.83
N ASN A 8 -15.24 -5.13 -6.62
CA ASN A 8 -14.90 -3.98 -5.78
C ASN A 8 -14.86 -4.27 -4.28
N SER A 9 -15.46 -5.35 -3.78
CA SER A 9 -15.48 -5.66 -2.34
C SER A 9 -14.18 -6.31 -1.84
N PHE A 10 -13.41 -6.95 -2.71
CA PHE A 10 -12.18 -7.66 -2.36
C PHE A 10 -10.95 -6.76 -2.25
N ASP A 11 -10.98 -5.59 -2.87
CA ASP A 11 -9.84 -4.65 -2.93
C ASP A 11 -9.65 -3.84 -1.63
N THR A 12 -10.58 -3.96 -0.68
CA THR A 12 -10.57 -3.21 0.58
C THR A 12 -10.23 -4.04 1.82
N GLU A 13 -9.94 -5.34 1.67
CA GLU A 13 -9.55 -6.17 2.79
C GLU A 13 -8.08 -5.95 3.17
N ILE A 14 -7.85 -5.46 4.39
CA ILE A 14 -6.51 -5.30 4.94
C ILE A 14 -6.08 -6.61 5.63
N LEU A 15 -4.90 -7.10 5.27
CA LEU A 15 -4.22 -8.14 6.07
C LEU A 15 -3.45 -7.44 7.19
N TYR A 16 -4.02 -7.49 8.40
CA TYR A 16 -3.35 -6.99 9.58
C TYR A 16 -2.14 -7.85 9.92
N SER A 17 -1.01 -7.19 10.16
CA SER A 17 0.28 -7.84 10.43
C SER A 17 1.20 -6.92 11.23
N LEU A 18 2.26 -7.47 11.79
CA LEU A 18 3.28 -6.67 12.50
C LEU A 18 3.96 -5.65 11.59
N GLU A 19 3.99 -5.90 10.28
CA GLU A 19 4.61 -5.03 9.29
C GLU A 19 3.83 -3.73 9.05
N ASN A 20 2.50 -3.73 9.26
CA ASN A 20 1.64 -2.54 9.09
C ASN A 20 0.99 -2.05 10.39
N ASP A 21 1.26 -2.70 11.51
CA ASP A 21 0.62 -2.42 12.81
C ASP A 21 0.79 -0.96 13.26
N THR A 22 2.01 -0.42 13.18
CA THR A 22 2.30 0.97 13.56
C THR A 22 1.50 1.97 12.72
N ALA A 23 1.39 1.73 11.42
CA ALA A 23 0.62 2.59 10.52
C ALA A 23 -0.88 2.54 10.86
N ILE A 24 -1.43 1.34 11.08
CA ILE A 24 -2.84 1.16 11.46
C ILE A 24 -3.13 1.82 12.80
N GLN A 25 -2.31 1.58 13.83
CA GLN A 25 -2.49 2.21 15.14
C GLN A 25 -2.42 3.74 15.08
N SER A 26 -1.56 4.31 14.22
CA SER A 26 -1.45 5.76 14.05
C SER A 26 -2.72 6.35 13.44
N LEU A 27 -3.34 5.65 12.49
CA LEU A 27 -4.64 6.03 11.92
C LEU A 27 -5.77 5.93 12.94
N GLU A 28 -5.80 4.85 13.72
CA GLU A 28 -6.81 4.66 14.79
C GLU A 28 -6.70 5.73 15.90
N LYS A 29 -5.46 6.11 16.26
CA LYS A 29 -5.18 7.20 17.22
C LYS A 29 -5.39 8.60 16.62
N LYS A 30 -5.73 8.70 15.33
CA LYS A 30 -5.95 9.96 14.61
C LYS A 30 -4.76 10.92 14.75
N VAL A 31 -3.54 10.41 14.49
CA VAL A 31 -2.35 11.24 14.45
C VAL A 31 -2.53 12.34 13.41
N LYS A 32 -2.39 13.61 13.82
CA LYS A 32 -2.83 14.76 13.06
C LYS A 32 -2.10 14.97 11.73
N TYR A 33 -0.78 14.85 11.75
CA TYR A 33 0.06 14.98 10.58
C TYR A 33 0.87 13.68 10.47
N LEU A 34 0.51 12.86 9.49
CA LEU A 34 1.02 11.50 9.37
C LEU A 34 1.49 11.22 7.95
N ILE A 35 2.66 10.61 7.82
CA ILE A 35 3.12 10.04 6.56
C ILE A 35 3.26 8.54 6.74
N ILE A 36 2.49 7.77 5.97
CA ILE A 36 2.60 6.33 5.88
C ILE A 36 3.33 5.99 4.59
N TYR A 37 4.48 5.35 4.71
CA TYR A 37 5.31 5.00 3.58
C TYR A 37 5.72 3.54 3.62
N GLY A 38 6.23 3.02 2.50
CA GLY A 38 6.65 1.63 2.41
C GLY A 38 6.74 1.15 0.97
N PRO A 39 7.15 -0.12 0.76
CA PRO A 39 7.43 -0.67 -0.57
C PRO A 39 6.17 -0.77 -1.44
N ASN A 40 6.39 -1.00 -2.74
CA ASN A 40 5.31 -1.25 -3.69
C ASN A 40 4.47 -2.45 -3.27
N LYS A 41 3.15 -2.40 -3.53
CA LYS A 41 2.18 -3.46 -3.20
C LYS A 41 2.00 -3.71 -1.69
N SER A 42 2.54 -2.87 -0.80
CA SER A 42 2.39 -3.04 0.66
C SER A 42 0.98 -2.74 1.20
N GLY A 43 0.05 -2.34 0.33
CA GLY A 43 -1.35 -2.12 0.70
C GLY A 43 -1.68 -0.70 1.16
N LYS A 44 -0.81 0.29 0.95
CA LYS A 44 -1.04 1.70 1.31
C LYS A 44 -2.36 2.24 0.79
N THR A 45 -2.60 2.13 -0.52
CA THR A 45 -3.86 2.54 -1.16
C THR A 45 -5.08 1.81 -0.61
N THR A 46 -4.95 0.52 -0.29
CA THR A 46 -6.03 -0.26 0.34
C THR A 46 -6.35 0.26 1.74
N ILE A 47 -5.32 0.56 2.52
CA ILE A 47 -5.46 1.18 3.85
C ILE A 47 -6.12 2.55 3.73
N ALA A 48 -5.61 3.41 2.84
CA ALA A 48 -6.15 4.74 2.60
C ALA A 48 -7.65 4.69 2.24
N LYS A 49 -8.03 3.87 1.28
CA LYS A 49 -9.44 3.69 0.85
C LYS A 49 -10.33 3.19 1.98
N LYS A 50 -9.90 2.17 2.71
CA LYS A 50 -10.71 1.59 3.80
C LYS A 50 -10.92 2.57 4.93
N PHE A 51 -9.87 3.22 5.39
CA PHE A 51 -9.96 4.19 6.49
C PHE A 51 -10.70 5.46 6.08
N SER A 52 -10.51 5.97 4.85
CA SER A 52 -11.26 7.12 4.35
C SER A 52 -12.76 6.84 4.27
N THR A 53 -13.16 5.68 3.75
CA THR A 53 -14.57 5.29 3.64
C THR A 53 -15.20 5.10 5.02
N ASN A 54 -14.53 4.40 5.94
CA ASN A 54 -15.06 4.10 7.26
C ASN A 54 -15.22 5.35 8.14
N ASN A 55 -14.40 6.37 7.95
CA ASN A 55 -14.38 7.59 8.77
C ASN A 55 -14.89 8.83 8.04
N ASN A 56 -15.41 8.69 6.81
CA ASN A 56 -15.86 9.81 5.97
C ASN A 56 -14.78 10.89 5.76
N ILE A 57 -13.55 10.45 5.46
CA ILE A 57 -12.38 11.27 5.21
C ILE A 57 -12.24 11.49 3.70
N ASP A 58 -11.84 12.69 3.27
CA ASP A 58 -11.58 12.94 1.86
C ASP A 58 -10.29 12.22 1.42
N LEU A 59 -10.35 11.54 0.28
CA LEU A 59 -9.21 10.86 -0.32
C LEU A 59 -8.93 11.44 -1.71
N THR A 60 -7.70 11.91 -1.93
CA THR A 60 -7.22 12.41 -3.23
C THR A 60 -5.91 11.72 -3.62
N ASN A 61 -5.69 11.54 -4.92
CA ASN A 61 -4.48 10.92 -5.49
C ASN A 61 -3.61 11.94 -6.24
N SER A 62 -3.92 13.22 -6.12
CA SER A 62 -3.13 14.30 -6.68
C SER A 62 -3.20 15.51 -5.77
N VAL A 63 -2.18 16.38 -5.84
CA VAL A 63 -2.20 17.67 -5.18
C VAL A 63 -3.14 18.58 -5.93
N PRO A 64 -4.26 19.03 -5.34
CA PRO A 64 -5.19 19.92 -6.02
C PRO A 64 -4.66 21.35 -6.06
N HIS A 65 -5.00 22.08 -7.12
CA HIS A 65 -4.65 23.51 -7.24
C HIS A 65 -5.55 24.41 -6.36
N GLU A 66 -6.81 24.01 -6.19
CA GLU A 66 -7.73 24.75 -5.34
C GLU A 66 -7.74 24.16 -3.92
N LEU A 67 -7.48 25.00 -2.93
CA LEU A 67 -7.40 24.62 -1.53
C LEU A 67 -8.67 25.03 -0.81
N ASN A 68 -9.62 24.12 -0.70
CA ASN A 68 -10.87 24.33 0.02
C ASN A 68 -11.23 23.11 0.87
N PHE A 69 -10.34 22.80 1.82
CA PHE A 69 -10.52 21.68 2.74
C PHE A 69 -10.99 22.17 4.10
N ASN A 70 -11.98 21.51 4.67
CA ASN A 70 -12.53 21.84 5.99
C ASN A 70 -12.52 20.63 6.95
N LYS A 71 -12.04 19.48 6.49
CA LYS A 71 -11.95 18.24 7.27
C LYS A 71 -10.68 17.47 6.96
N GLU A 72 -10.41 16.46 7.78
CA GLU A 72 -9.31 15.52 7.59
C GLU A 72 -9.26 14.98 6.15
N THR A 73 -8.05 14.93 5.59
CA THR A 73 -7.83 14.52 4.20
C THR A 73 -6.70 13.50 4.14
N TYR A 74 -6.87 12.51 3.26
CA TYR A 74 -5.85 11.54 2.88
C TYR A 74 -5.34 11.86 1.47
N LEU A 75 -4.03 11.92 1.32
CA LEU A 75 -3.33 12.14 0.06
C LEU A 75 -2.54 10.86 -0.28
N ASP A 76 -2.95 10.13 -1.31
CA ASP A 76 -2.31 8.89 -1.75
C ASP A 76 -1.47 9.14 -3.01
N LEU A 77 -0.16 9.29 -2.84
CA LEU A 77 0.80 9.58 -3.90
C LEU A 77 1.88 8.51 -3.99
N ASN A 78 2.16 8.02 -5.20
CA ASN A 78 3.30 7.11 -5.40
C ASN A 78 4.63 7.78 -5.09
N THR A 79 4.77 9.06 -5.44
CA THR A 79 5.99 9.86 -5.23
C THR A 79 5.57 11.26 -4.77
N LEU A 80 6.28 11.80 -3.79
CA LEU A 80 6.06 13.17 -3.33
C LEU A 80 6.61 14.17 -4.37
N PRO A 81 5.83 15.20 -4.73
CA PRO A 81 6.27 16.22 -5.71
C PRO A 81 7.15 17.29 -5.03
N GLY A 82 8.38 16.91 -4.69
CA GLY A 82 9.29 17.68 -3.84
C GLY A 82 9.71 19.05 -4.41
N GLN A 83 9.65 19.24 -5.74
CA GLN A 83 9.99 20.51 -6.42
C GLN A 83 8.75 21.32 -6.80
N ASP A 84 7.56 20.93 -6.36
CA ASP A 84 6.29 21.58 -6.71
C ASP A 84 5.88 22.60 -5.63
N GLU A 85 5.80 23.87 -6.00
CA GLU A 85 5.32 24.95 -5.13
C GLU A 85 3.84 24.72 -4.71
N ASN A 86 3.02 24.13 -5.58
CA ASN A 86 1.64 23.80 -5.20
C ASN A 86 1.59 22.79 -4.05
N PHE A 87 2.53 21.84 -4.02
CA PHE A 87 2.65 20.90 -2.92
C PHE A 87 3.05 21.59 -1.62
N PHE A 88 3.98 22.55 -1.68
CA PHE A 88 4.30 23.38 -0.52
C PHE A 88 3.05 24.13 -0.02
N HIS A 89 2.32 24.80 -0.90
CA HIS A 89 1.09 25.53 -0.53
C HIS A 89 0.02 24.60 0.03
N PHE A 90 -0.12 23.41 -0.51
CA PHE A 90 -1.01 22.36 0.02
C PHE A 90 -0.63 21.99 1.46
N LEU A 91 0.62 21.62 1.71
CA LEU A 91 1.10 21.30 3.07
C LEU A 91 0.90 22.48 4.04
N GLN A 92 1.27 23.69 3.59
CA GLN A 92 1.11 24.92 4.37
C GLN A 92 -0.35 25.16 4.75
N TYR A 93 -1.28 24.96 3.82
CA TYR A 93 -2.72 25.12 4.06
C TYR A 93 -3.20 24.26 5.22
N PHE A 94 -2.89 22.94 5.21
CA PHE A 94 -3.30 22.02 6.27
C PHE A 94 -2.68 22.38 7.63
N VAL A 95 -1.41 22.73 7.64
CA VAL A 95 -0.69 23.11 8.87
C VAL A 95 -1.26 24.41 9.43
N THR A 96 -1.44 25.44 8.60
CA THR A 96 -1.92 26.77 9.04
C THR A 96 -3.36 26.72 9.54
N ASN A 97 -4.23 25.98 8.86
CA ASN A 97 -5.65 25.84 9.25
C ASN A 97 -5.85 24.76 10.32
N ASN A 98 -4.78 24.11 10.79
CA ASN A 98 -4.83 23.08 11.81
C ASN A 98 -5.70 21.88 11.44
N ILE A 99 -5.80 21.53 10.14
CA ILE A 99 -6.58 20.41 9.58
C ILE A 99 -5.70 19.15 9.55
N PRO A 100 -6.18 17.98 9.99
CA PRO A 100 -5.41 16.73 9.90
C PRO A 100 -5.14 16.32 8.45
N LEU A 101 -3.91 15.85 8.20
CA LEU A 101 -3.48 15.35 6.89
C LEU A 101 -2.69 14.08 7.05
N THR A 102 -3.13 13.02 6.36
CA THR A 102 -2.34 11.79 6.21
C THR A 102 -1.89 11.62 4.77
N ILE A 103 -0.59 11.42 4.57
CA ILE A 103 0.02 11.19 3.26
C ILE A 103 0.45 9.73 3.17
N PHE A 104 0.08 9.04 2.08
CA PHE A 104 0.54 7.72 1.73
C PHE A 104 1.50 7.83 0.55
N THR A 105 2.72 7.28 0.68
CA THR A 105 3.74 7.42 -0.36
C THR A 105 4.71 6.25 -0.42
N SER A 106 5.61 6.23 -1.41
CA SER A 106 6.66 5.22 -1.51
C SER A 106 7.80 5.47 -0.52
N GLU A 107 8.55 4.42 -0.22
CA GLU A 107 9.75 4.45 0.61
C GLU A 107 10.79 5.39 0.01
N ASN A 108 11.04 5.32 -1.30
CA ASN A 108 11.99 6.18 -2.00
C ASN A 108 11.74 7.68 -1.80
N SER A 109 10.49 8.11 -1.64
CA SER A 109 10.16 9.51 -1.39
C SER A 109 10.66 10.01 -0.04
N ILE A 110 10.77 9.12 0.95
CA ILE A 110 11.23 9.45 2.30
C ILE A 110 12.74 9.29 2.40
N ASP A 111 13.33 8.25 1.79
CA ASP A 111 14.77 8.01 1.78
C ASP A 111 15.53 9.16 1.07
N ASN A 112 14.90 9.76 0.05
CA ASN A 112 15.44 10.89 -0.69
C ASN A 112 14.96 12.26 -0.16
N LEU A 113 14.41 12.32 1.05
CA LEU A 113 13.91 13.56 1.66
C LEU A 113 15.09 14.46 2.10
N ASN A 114 15.75 15.09 1.13
CA ASN A 114 16.83 16.03 1.33
C ASN A 114 16.65 17.28 0.45
N ASP A 115 17.48 18.29 0.66
CA ASP A 115 17.34 19.59 0.00
C ASP A 115 17.69 19.57 -1.50
N GLU A 116 18.31 18.49 -2.03
CA GLU A 116 18.61 18.38 -3.46
C GLU A 116 17.39 17.99 -4.28
N PHE A 117 16.55 17.11 -3.73
CA PHE A 117 15.35 16.58 -4.41
C PHE A 117 14.07 17.31 -4.03
N TYR A 118 14.09 18.14 -3.00
CA TYR A 118 12.93 18.83 -2.47
C TYR A 118 13.23 20.31 -2.23
N LEU A 119 12.21 21.16 -2.43
CA LEU A 119 12.28 22.54 -1.96
C LEU A 119 12.49 22.57 -0.44
N PRO A 120 13.41 23.40 0.08
CA PRO A 120 13.67 23.50 1.53
C PRO A 120 12.41 23.73 2.37
N ASP A 121 11.47 24.51 1.85
CA ASP A 121 10.20 24.79 2.49
C ASP A 121 9.29 23.54 2.56
N VAL A 122 9.29 22.70 1.52
CA VAL A 122 8.58 21.39 1.52
C VAL A 122 9.18 20.47 2.58
N VAL A 123 10.51 20.35 2.62
CA VAL A 123 11.23 19.55 3.64
C VAL A 123 10.87 20.01 5.05
N SER A 124 10.91 21.33 5.27
CA SER A 124 10.55 21.93 6.58
C SER A 124 9.14 21.57 7.02
N ARG A 125 8.17 21.52 6.10
CA ARG A 125 6.79 21.10 6.41
C ARG A 125 6.68 19.60 6.65
N LEU A 126 7.30 18.76 5.82
CA LEU A 126 7.26 17.31 5.97
C LEU A 126 7.91 16.84 7.29
N LYS A 127 8.92 17.56 7.80
CA LYS A 127 9.54 17.28 9.11
C LYS A 127 8.56 17.44 10.31
N GLN A 128 7.41 18.07 10.12
CA GLN A 128 6.37 18.19 11.16
C GLN A 128 5.46 16.96 11.22
N PHE A 129 5.56 16.06 10.25
CA PHE A 129 4.74 14.87 10.16
C PHE A 129 5.39 13.70 10.92
N THR A 130 4.56 12.90 11.56
CA THR A 130 4.98 11.61 12.10
C THR A 130 5.17 10.62 10.96
N LEU A 131 6.32 9.95 10.90
CA LEU A 131 6.64 8.97 9.88
C LEU A 131 6.28 7.55 10.36
N CYS A 132 5.51 6.81 9.57
CA CYS A 132 5.17 5.41 9.82
C CYS A 132 5.55 4.55 8.62
N ASN A 133 6.48 3.63 8.81
CA ASN A 133 6.91 2.70 7.79
C ASN A 133 6.04 1.43 7.79
N ILE A 134 5.61 0.98 6.61
CA ILE A 134 5.13 -0.38 6.39
C ILE A 134 6.33 -1.21 5.95
N HIS A 135 6.76 -2.13 6.81
CA HIS A 135 7.96 -2.93 6.59
C HIS A 135 7.77 -4.01 5.52
N ASN A 136 8.89 -4.51 4.99
CA ASN A 136 8.89 -5.65 4.09
C ASN A 136 8.27 -6.90 4.77
N PRO A 137 7.55 -7.74 4.00
CA PRO A 137 6.79 -8.84 4.56
C PRO A 137 7.70 -9.97 5.04
N LYS A 138 7.40 -10.55 6.20
CA LYS A 138 7.98 -11.79 6.67
C LYS A 138 7.30 -13.00 6.01
N LYS A 139 7.87 -14.20 6.19
CA LYS A 139 7.41 -15.44 5.54
C LYS A 139 5.92 -15.72 5.79
N ASP A 140 5.44 -15.48 7.01
CA ASP A 140 4.04 -15.72 7.38
C ASP A 140 3.08 -14.77 6.66
N LEU A 141 3.47 -13.50 6.51
CA LEU A 141 2.68 -12.53 5.76
C LEU A 141 2.72 -12.84 4.26
N LEU A 142 3.86 -13.24 3.70
CA LEU A 142 3.98 -13.67 2.30
C LEU A 142 3.05 -14.86 2.00
N PHE A 143 2.99 -15.85 2.89
CA PHE A 143 2.08 -16.98 2.77
C PHE A 143 0.62 -16.52 2.68
N LYS A 144 0.21 -15.63 3.59
CA LYS A 144 -1.14 -15.06 3.60
C LYS A 144 -1.44 -14.24 2.34
N LEU A 145 -0.47 -13.47 1.85
CA LEU A 145 -0.61 -12.65 0.64
C LEU A 145 -0.80 -13.52 -0.61
N ILE A 146 0.03 -14.55 -0.80
CA ILE A 146 -0.11 -15.48 -1.93
C ILE A 146 -1.50 -16.14 -1.89
N ASN A 147 -1.91 -16.67 -0.74
CA ASN A 147 -3.24 -17.26 -0.59
C ASN A 147 -4.35 -16.26 -0.93
N LYS A 148 -4.24 -15.02 -0.45
CA LYS A 148 -5.20 -13.96 -0.74
C LYS A 148 -5.27 -13.66 -2.24
N TYR A 149 -4.12 -13.50 -2.91
CA TYR A 149 -4.08 -13.24 -4.36
C TYR A 149 -4.64 -14.40 -5.19
N LEU A 150 -4.40 -15.65 -4.77
CA LEU A 150 -4.98 -16.84 -5.40
C LEU A 150 -6.48 -16.91 -5.18
N SER A 151 -6.96 -16.63 -3.96
CA SER A 151 -8.40 -16.64 -3.66
C SER A 151 -9.19 -15.61 -4.47
N PHE A 152 -8.60 -14.44 -4.77
CA PHE A 152 -9.23 -13.46 -5.67
C PHE A 152 -9.44 -13.98 -7.09
N LYS A 153 -8.64 -14.96 -7.50
CA LYS A 153 -8.77 -15.65 -8.78
C LYS A 153 -9.57 -16.95 -8.69
N SER A 154 -10.18 -17.22 -7.53
CA SER A 154 -10.89 -18.48 -7.23
C SER A 154 -10.00 -19.72 -7.39
N ILE A 155 -8.71 -19.56 -7.07
CA ILE A 155 -7.71 -20.63 -7.15
C ILE A 155 -7.42 -21.13 -5.73
N SER A 156 -7.39 -22.47 -5.59
CA SER A 156 -6.92 -23.15 -4.39
C SER A 156 -5.80 -24.10 -4.76
N VAL A 157 -4.68 -23.99 -4.05
CA VAL A 157 -3.53 -24.92 -4.16
C VAL A 157 -3.18 -25.46 -2.77
N SER A 158 -2.43 -26.56 -2.74
CA SER A 158 -1.97 -27.10 -1.46
C SER A 158 -0.97 -26.16 -0.78
N GLU A 159 -0.99 -26.11 0.55
CA GLU A 159 -0.01 -25.33 1.33
C GLU A 159 1.43 -25.68 1.01
N GLN A 160 1.71 -26.94 0.69
CA GLN A 160 3.04 -27.40 0.29
C GLN A 160 3.58 -26.70 -0.95
N ILE A 161 2.71 -26.39 -1.92
CA ILE A 161 3.07 -25.62 -3.12
C ILE A 161 3.46 -24.19 -2.74
N ILE A 162 2.67 -23.54 -1.89
CA ILE A 162 2.96 -22.17 -1.44
C ILE A 162 4.26 -22.14 -0.63
N ILE A 163 4.46 -23.08 0.27
CA ILE A 163 5.71 -23.20 1.07
C ILE A 163 6.93 -23.38 0.17
N GLU A 164 6.83 -24.20 -0.88
CA GLU A 164 7.91 -24.37 -1.84
C GLU A 164 8.21 -23.07 -2.58
N VAL A 165 7.19 -22.37 -3.08
CA VAL A 165 7.35 -21.07 -3.74
C VAL A 165 8.04 -20.06 -2.81
N LEU A 166 7.64 -20.01 -1.52
CA LEU A 166 8.23 -19.11 -0.53
C LEU A 166 9.72 -19.36 -0.26
N ASN A 167 10.27 -20.51 -0.64
CA ASN A 167 11.68 -20.80 -0.51
C ASN A 167 12.51 -20.23 -1.68
N HIS A 168 11.85 -19.85 -2.78
CA HIS A 168 12.50 -19.40 -4.02
C HIS A 168 12.24 -17.93 -4.37
N ILE A 169 11.34 -17.25 -3.67
CA ILE A 169 11.03 -15.83 -3.93
C ILE A 169 11.70 -14.89 -2.93
N GLU A 170 11.91 -13.66 -3.35
CA GLU A 170 12.34 -12.57 -2.46
C GLU A 170 11.24 -12.21 -1.44
N ARG A 171 11.65 -11.64 -0.31
CA ARG A 171 10.73 -11.21 0.74
C ARG A 171 10.16 -9.81 0.46
N THR A 172 9.44 -9.68 -0.64
CA THR A 172 8.77 -8.45 -1.06
C THR A 172 7.29 -8.70 -1.32
N TYR A 173 6.47 -7.65 -1.20
CA TYR A 173 5.05 -7.71 -1.58
C TYR A 173 4.86 -7.96 -3.08
N LEU A 174 5.77 -7.43 -3.89
CA LEU A 174 5.74 -7.62 -5.34
C LEU A 174 5.97 -9.10 -5.69
N SER A 175 6.98 -9.74 -5.09
CA SER A 175 7.26 -11.16 -5.34
C SER A 175 6.11 -12.08 -4.95
N ALA A 176 5.38 -11.75 -3.86
CA ALA A 176 4.17 -12.51 -3.51
C ALA A 176 3.06 -12.38 -4.58
N PHE A 177 2.89 -11.17 -5.13
CA PHE A 177 1.93 -10.92 -6.21
C PHE A 177 2.33 -11.63 -7.50
N GLU A 178 3.61 -11.57 -7.89
CA GLU A 178 4.16 -12.25 -9.07
C GLU A 178 4.08 -13.76 -8.93
N ALA A 179 4.42 -14.31 -7.76
CA ALA A 179 4.30 -15.72 -7.46
C ALA A 179 2.86 -16.25 -7.63
N ALA A 180 1.87 -15.51 -7.13
CA ALA A 180 0.47 -15.87 -7.33
C ALA A 180 0.06 -15.84 -8.81
N ASN A 181 0.59 -14.91 -9.60
CA ASN A 181 0.37 -14.85 -11.05
C ASN A 181 1.04 -16.03 -11.77
N THR A 182 2.26 -16.40 -11.39
CA THR A 182 2.98 -17.56 -11.94
C THR A 182 2.24 -18.85 -11.63
N ILE A 183 1.77 -19.06 -10.39
CA ILE A 183 0.95 -20.22 -10.02
C ILE A 183 -0.31 -20.29 -10.90
N ASN A 184 -1.00 -19.16 -11.09
CA ASN A 184 -2.19 -19.10 -11.93
C ASN A 184 -1.88 -19.49 -13.39
N HIS A 185 -0.78 -19.01 -13.95
CA HIS A 185 -0.34 -19.31 -15.31
C HIS A 185 0.00 -20.81 -15.47
N LEU A 186 0.76 -21.37 -14.53
CA LEU A 186 1.12 -22.79 -14.52
C LEU A 186 -0.11 -23.70 -14.41
N LEU A 187 -1.10 -23.33 -13.61
CA LEU A 187 -2.37 -24.06 -13.53
C LEU A 187 -3.12 -24.06 -14.85
N TYR A 188 -3.15 -22.92 -15.54
CA TYR A 188 -3.80 -22.80 -16.84
C TYR A 188 -3.12 -23.67 -17.91
N GLU A 189 -1.78 -23.63 -17.98
CA GLU A 189 -1.00 -24.41 -18.95
C GLU A 189 -1.06 -25.92 -18.71
N ASN A 190 -1.21 -26.34 -17.46
CA ASN A 190 -1.18 -27.75 -17.06
C ASN A 190 -2.57 -28.32 -16.71
N ASN A 191 -3.64 -27.83 -17.34
CA ASN A 191 -5.02 -28.30 -17.15
C ASN A 191 -5.42 -28.37 -15.67
N HIS A 192 -5.09 -27.33 -14.90
CA HIS A 192 -5.33 -27.22 -13.46
C HIS A 192 -4.56 -28.23 -12.58
N ASN A 193 -3.56 -28.90 -13.12
CA ASN A 193 -2.67 -29.77 -12.35
C ASN A 193 -1.34 -29.09 -12.10
N ILE A 194 -1.02 -28.79 -10.86
CA ILE A 194 0.27 -28.26 -10.43
C ILE A 194 0.88 -29.19 -9.37
N ASN A 195 2.17 -29.44 -9.50
CA ASN A 195 2.93 -30.24 -8.55
C ASN A 195 4.28 -29.58 -8.21
N LEU A 196 4.94 -30.08 -7.16
CA LEU A 196 6.21 -29.52 -6.68
C LEU A 196 7.32 -29.56 -7.74
N SER A 197 7.32 -30.54 -8.64
CA SER A 197 8.35 -30.65 -9.68
C SER A 197 8.23 -29.55 -10.75
N LEU A 198 7.02 -29.04 -11.00
CA LEU A 198 6.79 -27.90 -11.89
C LEU A 198 7.27 -26.59 -11.25
N ILE A 199 7.00 -26.40 -9.96
CA ILE A 199 7.45 -25.20 -9.23
C ILE A 199 8.98 -25.08 -9.20
N ARG A 200 9.70 -26.18 -9.02
CA ARG A 200 11.18 -26.20 -8.97
C ARG A 200 11.87 -25.92 -10.30
N LYS A 201 11.15 -25.93 -11.40
CA LYS A 201 11.69 -25.67 -12.75
C LYS A 201 11.55 -24.20 -13.19
N HIS A 202 10.73 -23.43 -12.48
CA HIS A 202 10.44 -22.02 -12.72
C HIS A 202 10.91 -21.16 -11.57
#